data_dd17fe436551ef086420594d1cd1ff08
#
_entry.id   dd17fe436551ef086420594d1cd1ff08
#
_cell.length_a   1.000
_cell.length_b   1.000
_cell.length_c   1.000
_cell.angle_alpha   90.00
_cell.angle_beta   90.00
_cell.angle_gamma   90.00
#
_symmetry.space_group_name_H-M   'P 1'
#
loop_
_entity.id
_entity.type
_entity.pdbx_description
1 polymer ?
#
loop_
_entity_poly.entity_id
_entity_poly.type
_entity_poly.pdbx_seq_one_letter_code
_entity_poly.pdbx_strand_id
1 'polypeptide(L)'
;LKQLYSFEAVVRTKSFTKASKELFITQPAVYMQIQKLTENIGADLIQTNGKVIIPTFIGKKLYQTCIEIIDKLENSYSEIQQTLDPEAGHLQIAVATTTNSFISFVLAKFKKQYPRMSFYLDVTNRESLLNKLTNSEADLIIMGEPPMDMPLITQPFMVNPLIAIAHPEHPLLSKKHNTINDLTNETLITRERGSGTRITIERIIGMKLTSDIEINSNEAIIQAVQAGLGIGFVSKHTVKLELENNVIKQLNIDKFPVTRHWYIVHNSKHKLSPIAQRFKEFIVENGDL
;
A
#
# COMPACT_ATOMS: atom_id res chain seq x y z
N LEU A 1 25.54 5.99 -15.62
CA LEU A 1 24.14 5.57 -15.43
C LEU A 1 23.98 4.06 -15.40
N LYS A 2 24.45 3.31 -16.42
CA LYS A 2 24.30 1.83 -16.44
C LYS A 2 24.80 1.15 -15.17
N GLN A 3 25.91 1.63 -14.58
CA GLN A 3 26.46 1.13 -13.32
C GLN A 3 25.53 1.37 -12.13
N LEU A 4 24.86 2.52 -12.08
CA LEU A 4 23.91 2.87 -11.01
C LEU A 4 22.65 1.99 -11.09
N TYR A 5 22.10 1.78 -12.29
CA TYR A 5 20.98 0.86 -12.48
C TYR A 5 21.35 -0.58 -12.11
N SER A 6 22.53 -1.05 -12.50
CA SER A 6 22.97 -2.41 -12.12
C SER A 6 23.17 -2.56 -10.62
N PHE A 7 23.71 -1.55 -9.97
CA PHE A 7 23.92 -1.56 -8.53
C PHE A 7 22.59 -1.51 -7.77
N GLU A 8 21.68 -0.62 -8.16
CA GLU A 8 20.33 -0.55 -7.61
C GLU A 8 19.61 -1.91 -7.71
N ALA A 9 19.54 -2.48 -8.92
CA ALA A 9 18.87 -3.74 -9.17
C ALA A 9 19.45 -4.92 -8.38
N VAL A 10 20.77 -5.00 -8.23
CA VAL A 10 21.42 -6.06 -7.45
C VAL A 10 21.15 -5.90 -5.95
N VAL A 11 21.18 -4.69 -5.41
CA VAL A 11 20.89 -4.44 -3.99
C VAL A 11 19.41 -4.74 -3.68
N ARG A 12 18.50 -4.31 -4.51
CA ARG A 12 17.05 -4.52 -4.36
C ARG A 12 16.67 -5.99 -4.49
N THR A 13 17.16 -6.66 -5.55
CA THR A 13 16.84 -8.08 -5.80
C THR A 13 17.67 -9.06 -4.98
N LYS A 14 18.75 -8.59 -4.34
CA LYS A 14 19.74 -9.38 -3.61
C LYS A 14 20.36 -10.50 -4.44
N SER A 15 20.40 -10.33 -5.78
CA SER A 15 20.80 -11.38 -6.73
C SER A 15 21.27 -10.82 -8.06
N PHE A 16 22.48 -11.17 -8.49
CA PHE A 16 22.98 -10.84 -9.83
C PHE A 16 22.13 -11.43 -10.95
N THR A 17 21.65 -12.68 -10.76
CA THR A 17 20.83 -13.36 -11.76
C THR A 17 19.46 -12.71 -11.93
N LYS A 18 18.81 -12.28 -10.82
CA LYS A 18 17.53 -11.56 -10.92
C LYS A 18 17.73 -10.19 -11.56
N ALA A 19 18.73 -9.45 -11.12
CA ALA A 19 19.07 -8.15 -11.67
C ALA A 19 19.38 -8.20 -13.18
N SER A 20 20.13 -9.22 -13.64
CA SER A 20 20.45 -9.39 -15.06
C SER A 20 19.21 -9.63 -15.92
N LYS A 21 18.25 -10.43 -15.43
CA LYS A 21 16.97 -10.66 -16.13
C LYS A 21 16.15 -9.39 -16.22
N GLU A 22 16.06 -8.64 -15.14
CA GLU A 22 15.31 -7.39 -15.07
C GLU A 22 15.88 -6.29 -15.97
N LEU A 23 17.23 -6.21 -16.04
CA LEU A 23 17.94 -5.24 -16.86
C LEU A 23 18.15 -5.69 -18.32
N PHE A 24 17.68 -6.88 -18.69
CA PHE A 24 17.84 -7.47 -20.02
C PHE A 24 19.31 -7.52 -20.49
N ILE A 25 20.25 -7.81 -19.56
CA ILE A 25 21.68 -7.98 -19.85
C ILE A 25 22.20 -9.27 -19.21
N THR A 26 23.40 -9.70 -19.59
CA THR A 26 23.98 -10.91 -19.01
C THR A 26 24.47 -10.71 -17.57
N GLN A 27 24.45 -11.76 -16.75
CA GLN A 27 24.95 -11.70 -15.37
C GLN A 27 26.42 -11.25 -15.28
N PRO A 28 27.36 -11.70 -16.14
CA PRO A 28 28.71 -11.15 -16.18
C PRO A 28 28.75 -9.64 -16.46
N ALA A 29 27.86 -9.12 -17.32
CA ALA A 29 27.80 -7.69 -17.60
C ALA A 29 27.38 -6.88 -16.36
N VAL A 30 26.39 -7.38 -15.60
CA VAL A 30 25.98 -6.74 -14.31
C VAL A 30 27.16 -6.74 -13.33
N TYR A 31 27.84 -7.86 -13.21
CA TYR A 31 29.01 -8.01 -12.32
C TYR A 31 30.11 -7.01 -12.68
N MET A 32 30.49 -6.94 -13.96
CA MET A 32 31.49 -5.99 -14.46
C MET A 32 31.10 -4.51 -14.18
N GLN A 33 29.81 -4.18 -14.34
CA GLN A 33 29.35 -2.82 -14.07
C GLN A 33 29.49 -2.46 -12.59
N ILE A 34 29.21 -3.39 -11.68
CA ILE A 34 29.37 -3.17 -10.25
C ILE A 34 30.85 -3.13 -9.86
N GLN A 35 31.71 -4.01 -10.41
CA GLN A 35 33.14 -3.93 -10.17
C GLN A 35 33.70 -2.56 -10.57
N LYS A 36 33.37 -2.10 -11.77
CA LYS A 36 33.83 -0.77 -12.25
C LYS A 36 33.29 0.39 -11.40
N LEU A 37 32.08 0.24 -10.83
CA LEU A 37 31.55 1.23 -9.88
C LEU A 37 32.32 1.20 -8.56
N THR A 38 32.61 0.01 -8.04
CA THR A 38 33.42 -0.22 -6.83
C THR A 38 34.83 0.37 -6.98
N GLU A 39 35.49 0.14 -8.12
CA GLU A 39 36.80 0.72 -8.45
C GLU A 39 36.74 2.26 -8.48
N ASN A 40 35.72 2.84 -9.13
CA ASN A 40 35.54 4.28 -9.21
C ASN A 40 35.30 4.93 -7.84
N ILE A 41 34.59 4.26 -6.94
CA ILE A 41 34.31 4.73 -5.57
C ILE A 41 35.52 4.49 -4.65
N GLY A 42 36.33 3.47 -4.93
CA GLY A 42 37.47 3.09 -4.12
C GLY A 42 37.11 2.34 -2.83
N ALA A 43 35.93 1.74 -2.76
CA ALA A 43 35.45 0.97 -1.60
C ALA A 43 34.44 -0.09 -2.01
N ASP A 44 34.40 -1.20 -1.29
CA ASP A 44 33.43 -2.26 -1.52
C ASP A 44 31.97 -1.76 -1.26
N LEU A 45 31.12 -1.98 -2.25
CA LEU A 45 29.72 -1.54 -2.21
C LEU A 45 28.78 -2.64 -1.78
N ILE A 46 29.14 -3.89 -2.03
CA ILE A 46 28.35 -5.08 -1.69
C ILE A 46 29.23 -6.11 -0.99
N GLN A 47 28.61 -6.93 -0.17
CA GLN A 47 29.24 -8.11 0.46
C GLN A 47 28.26 -9.28 0.39
N THR A 48 28.80 -10.49 0.49
CA THR A 48 28.00 -11.72 0.48
C THR A 48 27.85 -12.29 1.88
N ASN A 49 26.65 -12.62 2.26
CA ASN A 49 26.35 -13.42 3.45
C ASN A 49 25.73 -14.75 3.01
N GLY A 50 26.56 -15.78 2.86
CA GLY A 50 26.19 -17.02 2.20
C GLY A 50 25.85 -16.79 0.72
N LYS A 51 24.60 -17.06 0.32
CA LYS A 51 24.10 -16.83 -1.05
C LYS A 51 23.42 -15.47 -1.24
N VAL A 52 23.30 -14.66 -0.19
CA VAL A 52 22.58 -13.39 -0.23
C VAL A 52 23.56 -12.24 -0.38
N ILE A 53 23.27 -11.34 -1.31
CA ILE A 53 24.01 -10.10 -1.52
C ILE A 53 23.40 -9.03 -0.62
N ILE A 54 24.27 -8.35 0.14
CA ILE A 54 23.86 -7.23 1.00
C ILE A 54 24.79 -6.04 0.76
N PRO A 55 24.29 -4.80 0.79
CA PRO A 55 25.12 -3.62 0.66
C PRO A 55 25.99 -3.40 1.91
N THR A 56 27.22 -2.95 1.73
CA THR A 56 28.08 -2.43 2.80
C THR A 56 27.52 -1.12 3.38
N PHE A 57 28.16 -0.56 4.39
CA PHE A 57 27.77 0.76 4.91
C PHE A 57 27.87 1.85 3.81
N ILE A 58 28.95 1.83 3.03
CA ILE A 58 29.15 2.76 1.89
C ILE A 58 28.13 2.44 0.79
N GLY A 59 27.90 1.14 0.51
CA GLY A 59 26.89 0.70 -0.45
C GLY A 59 25.47 1.16 -0.09
N LYS A 60 25.09 1.16 1.19
CA LYS A 60 23.77 1.67 1.61
C LYS A 60 23.62 3.16 1.33
N LYS A 61 24.66 3.97 1.58
CA LYS A 61 24.65 5.40 1.25
C LYS A 61 24.54 5.61 -0.25
N LEU A 62 25.33 4.90 -1.03
CA LEU A 62 25.30 5.01 -2.50
C LEU A 62 23.94 4.52 -3.04
N TYR A 63 23.37 3.46 -2.47
CA TYR A 63 22.06 2.94 -2.88
C TYR A 63 20.97 4.01 -2.76
N GLN A 64 20.94 4.72 -1.64
CA GLN A 64 19.97 5.82 -1.44
C GLN A 64 20.14 6.91 -2.49
N THR A 65 21.38 7.31 -2.76
CA THR A 65 21.69 8.30 -3.82
C THR A 65 21.34 7.77 -5.22
N CYS A 66 21.54 6.46 -5.48
CA CYS A 66 21.14 5.86 -6.76
C CYS A 66 19.63 5.96 -6.99
N ILE A 67 18.81 5.64 -5.98
CA ILE A 67 17.36 5.78 -6.06
C ILE A 67 17.00 7.24 -6.41
N GLU A 68 17.53 8.21 -5.69
CA GLU A 68 17.24 9.63 -5.93
C GLU A 68 17.61 10.08 -7.36
N ILE A 69 18.75 9.61 -7.89
CA ILE A 69 19.18 9.93 -9.25
C ILE A 69 18.27 9.26 -10.30
N ILE A 70 17.95 7.98 -10.10
CA ILE A 70 17.08 7.22 -11.01
C ILE A 70 15.70 7.87 -11.06
N ASP A 71 15.09 8.13 -9.91
CA ASP A 71 13.78 8.79 -9.81
C ASP A 71 13.78 10.15 -10.51
N LYS A 72 14.84 10.95 -10.30
CA LYS A 72 14.93 12.26 -10.94
C LYS A 72 15.04 12.17 -12.46
N LEU A 73 15.73 11.15 -12.97
CA LEU A 73 15.82 10.91 -14.42
C LEU A 73 14.47 10.42 -14.98
N GLU A 74 13.81 9.50 -14.32
CA GLU A 74 12.50 8.97 -14.74
C GLU A 74 11.43 10.06 -14.73
N ASN A 75 11.42 10.89 -13.68
CA ASN A 75 10.53 12.04 -13.60
C ASN A 75 10.80 13.06 -14.71
N SER A 76 12.08 13.37 -14.98
CA SER A 76 12.45 14.28 -16.09
C SER A 76 12.06 13.71 -17.45
N TYR A 77 12.24 12.40 -17.66
CA TYR A 77 11.80 11.72 -18.89
C TYR A 77 10.27 11.75 -19.03
N SER A 78 9.55 11.50 -17.95
CA SER A 78 8.09 11.60 -17.90
C SER A 78 7.60 13.03 -18.19
N GLU A 79 8.23 14.05 -17.62
CA GLU A 79 7.93 15.48 -17.91
C GLU A 79 8.15 15.82 -19.38
N ILE A 80 9.24 15.34 -19.99
CA ILE A 80 9.53 15.52 -21.41
C ILE A 80 8.47 14.80 -22.28
N GLN A 81 8.18 13.56 -21.97
CA GLN A 81 7.16 12.79 -22.72
C GLN A 81 5.78 13.46 -22.65
N GLN A 82 5.40 14.01 -21.51
CA GLN A 82 4.14 14.73 -21.35
C GLN A 82 4.12 16.11 -21.99
N THR A 83 5.29 16.71 -22.19
CA THR A 83 5.39 17.92 -23.04
C THR A 83 5.14 17.57 -24.50
N LEU A 84 5.60 16.39 -24.92
CA LEU A 84 5.38 15.86 -26.29
C LEU A 84 3.97 15.27 -26.45
N ASP A 85 3.43 14.67 -25.38
CA ASP A 85 2.10 14.07 -25.34
C ASP A 85 1.45 14.26 -23.95
N PRO A 86 0.67 15.34 -23.76
CA PRO A 86 0.06 15.67 -22.48
C PRO A 86 -0.92 14.63 -21.93
N GLU A 87 -1.37 13.69 -22.76
CA GLU A 87 -2.28 12.61 -22.38
C GLU A 87 -1.59 11.26 -22.11
N ALA A 88 -0.30 11.16 -22.40
CA ALA A 88 0.50 9.98 -22.11
C ALA A 88 1.18 10.11 -20.74
N GLY A 89 1.49 8.97 -20.13
CA GLY A 89 2.23 8.88 -18.88
C GLY A 89 2.12 7.51 -18.25
N HIS A 90 3.03 7.21 -17.36
CA HIS A 90 2.97 5.99 -16.52
C HIS A 90 2.75 6.40 -15.08
N LEU A 91 1.80 5.76 -14.42
CA LEU A 91 1.40 6.04 -13.05
C LEU A 91 1.62 4.79 -12.18
N GLN A 92 2.50 4.89 -11.19
CA GLN A 92 2.73 3.84 -10.21
C GLN A 92 1.94 4.13 -8.93
N ILE A 93 0.94 3.31 -8.65
CA ILE A 93 0.07 3.46 -7.47
C ILE A 93 0.21 2.22 -6.60
N ALA A 94 0.43 2.43 -5.30
CA ALA A 94 0.30 1.38 -4.31
C ALA A 94 -0.86 1.68 -3.36
N VAL A 95 -1.64 0.66 -3.02
CA VAL A 95 -2.88 0.86 -2.26
C VAL A 95 -3.05 -0.17 -1.16
N ALA A 96 -3.69 0.22 -0.05
CA ALA A 96 -4.05 -0.71 1.00
C ALA A 96 -5.07 -1.74 0.50
N THR A 97 -4.98 -3.00 0.95
CA THR A 97 -5.89 -4.09 0.57
C THR A 97 -7.38 -3.73 0.69
N THR A 98 -7.72 -2.89 1.66
CA THR A 98 -9.09 -2.44 1.89
C THR A 98 -9.63 -1.47 0.82
N THR A 99 -8.78 -0.94 -0.07
CA THR A 99 -9.20 -0.05 -1.16
C THR A 99 -9.68 -0.79 -2.41
N ASN A 100 -9.51 -2.13 -2.46
CA ASN A 100 -9.92 -2.96 -3.61
C ASN A 100 -11.38 -2.75 -4.03
N SER A 101 -12.24 -2.41 -3.08
CA SER A 101 -13.67 -2.22 -3.33
C SER A 101 -13.98 -1.06 -4.27
N PHE A 102 -13.09 -0.08 -4.42
CA PHE A 102 -13.37 1.12 -5.23
C PHE A 102 -12.26 1.54 -6.20
N ILE A 103 -10.98 1.22 -5.91
CA ILE A 103 -9.86 1.77 -6.68
C ILE A 103 -9.92 1.46 -8.17
N SER A 104 -10.38 0.26 -8.53
CA SER A 104 -10.53 -0.13 -9.94
C SER A 104 -11.56 0.73 -10.69
N PHE A 105 -12.63 1.15 -10.02
CA PHE A 105 -13.64 2.06 -10.60
C PHE A 105 -13.06 3.46 -10.82
N VAL A 106 -12.29 3.97 -9.84
CA VAL A 106 -11.58 5.26 -9.97
C VAL A 106 -10.62 5.22 -11.15
N LEU A 107 -9.77 4.19 -11.22
CA LEU A 107 -8.81 4.02 -12.32
C LEU A 107 -9.49 3.86 -13.68
N ALA A 108 -10.61 3.15 -13.74
CA ALA A 108 -11.37 3.00 -14.98
C ALA A 108 -11.95 4.35 -15.47
N LYS A 109 -12.47 5.19 -14.56
CA LYS A 109 -12.93 6.54 -14.90
C LYS A 109 -11.78 7.44 -15.34
N PHE A 110 -10.66 7.41 -14.62
CA PHE A 110 -9.47 8.18 -14.96
C PHE A 110 -8.88 7.75 -16.31
N LYS A 111 -8.80 6.43 -16.59
CA LYS A 111 -8.34 5.89 -17.87
C LYS A 111 -9.23 6.31 -19.05
N LYS A 112 -10.54 6.50 -18.85
CA LYS A 112 -11.43 7.03 -19.90
C LYS A 112 -11.10 8.49 -20.24
N GLN A 113 -10.68 9.28 -19.26
CA GLN A 113 -10.29 10.67 -19.46
C GLN A 113 -8.89 10.80 -20.07
N TYR A 114 -7.98 9.86 -19.72
CA TYR A 114 -6.60 9.83 -20.19
C TYR A 114 -6.28 8.47 -20.85
N PRO A 115 -6.78 8.19 -22.07
CA PRO A 115 -6.74 6.86 -22.66
C PRO A 115 -5.32 6.38 -23.01
N ARG A 116 -4.36 7.31 -23.20
CA ARG A 116 -2.97 6.98 -23.52
C ARG A 116 -2.08 6.74 -22.31
N MET A 117 -2.57 7.01 -21.10
CA MET A 117 -1.81 6.68 -19.89
C MET A 117 -1.73 5.17 -19.66
N SER A 118 -0.68 4.72 -19.02
CA SER A 118 -0.54 3.39 -18.43
C SER A 118 -0.42 3.50 -16.91
N PHE A 119 -0.74 2.42 -16.19
CA PHE A 119 -0.53 2.39 -14.75
C PHE A 119 -0.11 1.01 -14.27
N TYR A 120 0.60 0.99 -13.16
CA TYR A 120 0.85 -0.19 -12.34
C TYR A 120 0.15 0.00 -11.00
N LEU A 121 -0.69 -0.95 -10.63
CA LEU A 121 -1.40 -0.97 -9.36
C LEU A 121 -0.86 -2.09 -8.49
N ASP A 122 -0.28 -1.73 -7.34
CA ASP A 122 0.15 -2.67 -6.32
C ASP A 122 -0.79 -2.62 -5.11
N VAL A 123 -1.36 -3.77 -4.77
CA VAL A 123 -2.27 -3.90 -3.63
C VAL A 123 -1.57 -4.65 -2.50
N THR A 124 -1.32 -3.96 -1.40
CA THR A 124 -0.47 -4.51 -0.33
C THR A 124 -0.89 -4.04 1.07
N ASN A 125 -0.20 -4.53 2.10
CA ASN A 125 -0.44 -4.14 3.48
C ASN A 125 0.22 -2.80 3.84
N ARG A 126 -0.13 -2.26 5.02
CA ARG A 126 0.35 -0.96 5.50
C ARG A 126 1.88 -0.88 5.58
N GLU A 127 2.55 -1.91 6.08
CA GLU A 127 4.00 -1.93 6.23
C GLU A 127 4.71 -1.82 4.88
N SER A 128 4.27 -2.62 3.91
CA SER A 128 4.79 -2.56 2.54
C SER A 128 4.52 -1.21 1.87
N LEU A 129 3.36 -0.59 2.11
CA LEU A 129 3.06 0.77 1.61
C LEU A 129 4.05 1.80 2.15
N LEU A 130 4.35 1.77 3.45
CA LEU A 130 5.30 2.70 4.06
C LEU A 130 6.73 2.49 3.54
N ASN A 131 7.13 1.23 3.32
CA ASN A 131 8.42 0.91 2.71
C ASN A 131 8.50 1.45 1.27
N LYS A 132 7.44 1.33 0.49
CA LYS A 132 7.37 1.88 -0.88
C LYS A 132 7.45 3.40 -0.91
N LEU A 133 6.83 4.10 0.06
CA LEU A 133 6.98 5.55 0.21
C LEU A 133 8.44 5.95 0.50
N THR A 134 9.09 5.19 1.39
CA THR A 134 10.49 5.46 1.77
C THR A 134 11.45 5.22 0.62
N ASN A 135 11.18 4.20 -0.20
CA ASN A 135 12.04 3.78 -1.30
C ASN A 135 11.67 4.43 -2.65
N SER A 136 10.64 5.31 -2.67
CA SER A 136 10.12 5.93 -3.90
C SER A 136 9.69 4.91 -4.98
N GLU A 137 9.15 3.76 -4.56
CA GLU A 137 8.70 2.69 -5.45
C GLU A 137 7.25 2.92 -5.97
N ALA A 138 6.61 4.01 -5.57
CA ALA A 138 5.28 4.41 -6.05
C ALA A 138 5.17 5.93 -6.09
N ASP A 139 4.51 6.47 -7.11
CA ASP A 139 4.20 7.89 -7.23
C ASP A 139 3.22 8.33 -6.15
N LEU A 140 2.17 7.52 -5.95
CA LEU A 140 1.06 7.80 -5.06
C LEU A 140 0.69 6.56 -4.27
N ILE A 141 0.34 6.78 -3.02
CA ILE A 141 -0.17 5.72 -2.15
C ILE A 141 -1.58 6.08 -1.66
N ILE A 142 -2.47 5.09 -1.65
CA ILE A 142 -3.79 5.22 -1.04
C ILE A 142 -3.86 4.31 0.19
N MET A 143 -4.06 4.94 1.35
CA MET A 143 -4.09 4.23 2.63
C MET A 143 -5.06 4.88 3.62
N GLY A 144 -5.29 4.21 4.75
CA GLY A 144 -5.90 4.84 5.92
C GLY A 144 -4.97 5.88 6.52
N GLU A 145 -5.19 6.25 7.77
CA GLU A 145 -4.42 7.30 8.48
C GLU A 145 -2.90 7.12 8.31
N PRO A 146 -2.20 8.07 7.64
CA PRO A 146 -0.76 8.00 7.44
C PRO A 146 0.00 8.32 8.74
N PRO A 147 1.27 7.88 8.89
CA PRO A 147 2.09 8.23 10.04
C PRO A 147 2.46 9.73 10.01
N MET A 148 2.55 10.35 11.19
CA MET A 148 2.87 11.78 11.32
C MET A 148 4.39 12.05 11.37
N ASP A 149 5.19 11.04 11.60
CA ASP A 149 6.65 11.10 11.77
C ASP A 149 7.44 10.97 10.46
N MET A 150 6.74 10.88 9.34
CA MET A 150 7.35 10.78 8.01
C MET A 150 7.14 12.08 7.19
N PRO A 151 8.09 12.43 6.31
CA PRO A 151 7.98 13.60 5.44
C PRO A 151 7.01 13.35 4.28
N LEU A 152 5.71 13.37 4.57
CA LEU A 152 4.64 13.05 3.63
C LEU A 152 3.75 14.25 3.35
N ILE A 153 3.27 14.34 2.12
CA ILE A 153 2.11 15.17 1.77
C ILE A 153 0.89 14.24 1.75
N THR A 154 -0.10 14.56 2.56
CA THR A 154 -1.27 13.73 2.78
C THR A 154 -2.54 14.51 2.54
N GLN A 155 -3.52 13.92 1.86
CA GLN A 155 -4.81 14.57 1.61
C GLN A 155 -5.94 13.54 1.80
N PRO A 156 -6.89 13.78 2.73
CA PRO A 156 -8.09 12.96 2.84
C PRO A 156 -8.98 13.19 1.62
N PHE A 157 -9.63 12.12 1.11
CA PHE A 157 -10.51 12.25 -0.05
C PHE A 157 -11.84 11.50 0.07
N MET A 158 -11.93 10.49 0.94
CA MET A 158 -13.16 9.71 1.11
C MET A 158 -13.32 9.22 2.55
N VAL A 159 -14.56 9.27 3.05
CA VAL A 159 -14.91 8.72 4.37
C VAL A 159 -14.84 7.19 4.32
N ASN A 160 -14.24 6.57 5.33
CA ASN A 160 -14.03 5.12 5.45
C ASN A 160 -14.53 4.59 6.80
N PRO A 161 -15.83 4.37 6.96
CA PRO A 161 -16.40 3.89 8.22
C PRO A 161 -15.95 2.46 8.51
N LEU A 162 -15.43 2.22 9.71
CA LEU A 162 -15.15 0.88 10.22
C LEU A 162 -16.38 0.40 10.98
N ILE A 163 -16.87 -0.78 10.63
CA ILE A 163 -18.04 -1.43 11.24
C ILE A 163 -17.69 -2.79 11.81
N ALA A 164 -18.47 -3.24 12.79
CA ALA A 164 -18.49 -4.61 13.25
C ALA A 164 -19.54 -5.40 12.47
N ILE A 165 -19.20 -6.62 12.04
CA ILE A 165 -20.06 -7.50 11.26
C ILE A 165 -20.17 -8.88 11.93
N ALA A 166 -21.33 -9.52 11.79
CA ALA A 166 -21.60 -10.85 12.31
C ALA A 166 -22.47 -11.66 11.34
N HIS A 167 -22.52 -12.99 11.56
CA HIS A 167 -23.47 -13.86 10.88
C HIS A 167 -24.92 -13.40 11.16
N PRO A 168 -25.88 -13.54 10.21
CA PRO A 168 -27.25 -13.06 10.39
C PRO A 168 -27.99 -13.63 11.59
N GLU A 169 -27.62 -14.81 12.06
CA GLU A 169 -28.21 -15.48 13.24
C GLU A 169 -27.44 -15.22 14.54
N HIS A 170 -26.49 -14.29 14.54
CA HIS A 170 -25.66 -14.00 15.71
C HIS A 170 -26.51 -13.44 16.88
N PRO A 171 -26.37 -13.98 18.13
CA PRO A 171 -27.23 -13.58 19.26
C PRO A 171 -27.22 -12.09 19.57
N LEU A 172 -26.08 -11.40 19.39
CA LEU A 172 -25.97 -9.96 19.65
C LEU A 172 -26.84 -9.09 18.69
N LEU A 173 -27.33 -9.63 17.60
CA LEU A 173 -28.25 -8.92 16.70
C LEU A 173 -29.66 -8.76 17.30
N SER A 174 -30.03 -9.61 18.27
CA SER A 174 -31.30 -9.49 18.99
C SER A 174 -31.35 -8.27 19.94
N LYS A 175 -30.18 -7.77 20.35
CA LYS A 175 -30.06 -6.57 21.19
C LYS A 175 -30.12 -5.31 20.33
N LYS A 176 -30.95 -4.34 20.74
CA LYS A 176 -31.02 -3.03 20.04
C LYS A 176 -29.72 -2.27 20.08
N HIS A 177 -28.90 -2.51 21.11
CA HIS A 177 -27.63 -1.82 21.32
C HIS A 177 -26.67 -2.71 22.11
N ASN A 178 -25.44 -2.80 21.70
CA ASN A 178 -24.39 -3.57 22.34
C ASN A 178 -23.30 -2.63 22.84
N THR A 179 -22.64 -3.02 23.91
CA THR A 179 -21.46 -2.35 24.45
C THR A 179 -20.18 -3.07 24.03
N ILE A 180 -19.03 -2.43 24.19
CA ILE A 180 -17.73 -3.10 23.99
C ILE A 180 -17.58 -4.30 24.92
N ASN A 181 -18.14 -4.25 26.12
CA ASN A 181 -18.08 -5.36 27.09
C ASN A 181 -18.85 -6.60 26.59
N ASP A 182 -19.89 -6.44 25.78
CA ASP A 182 -20.60 -7.58 25.18
C ASP A 182 -19.72 -8.40 24.23
N LEU A 183 -18.61 -7.81 23.74
CA LEU A 183 -17.64 -8.49 22.87
C LEU A 183 -16.64 -9.36 23.63
N THR A 184 -16.56 -9.23 24.96
CA THR A 184 -15.52 -9.91 25.79
C THR A 184 -15.60 -11.43 25.74
N ASN A 185 -16.82 -11.98 25.57
CA ASN A 185 -17.07 -13.40 25.52
C ASN A 185 -17.29 -13.92 24.09
N GLU A 186 -17.10 -13.06 23.09
CA GLU A 186 -17.30 -13.41 21.68
C GLU A 186 -15.97 -13.72 21.00
N THR A 187 -16.01 -14.61 20.02
CA THR A 187 -14.86 -14.87 19.16
C THR A 187 -14.66 -13.68 18.23
N LEU A 188 -13.54 -12.97 18.38
CA LEU A 188 -13.19 -11.85 17.54
C LEU A 188 -12.22 -12.29 16.44
N ILE A 189 -12.59 -12.03 15.21
CA ILE A 189 -11.74 -12.25 14.03
C ILE A 189 -11.02 -10.93 13.74
N THR A 190 -9.70 -10.93 13.89
CA THR A 190 -8.88 -9.71 13.77
C THR A 190 -7.96 -9.77 12.56
N ARG A 191 -7.56 -8.59 12.12
CA ARG A 191 -6.50 -8.44 11.14
C ARG A 191 -5.12 -8.70 11.76
N GLU A 192 -4.16 -8.96 10.91
CA GLU A 192 -2.76 -9.12 11.27
C GLU A 192 -2.20 -7.90 12.06
N ARG A 193 -1.16 -8.13 12.84
CA ARG A 193 -0.45 -7.06 13.56
C ARG A 193 0.09 -6.02 12.58
N GLY A 194 -0.03 -4.74 12.95
CA GLY A 194 0.38 -3.63 12.08
C GLY A 194 -0.66 -3.20 11.04
N SER A 195 -1.77 -3.92 10.87
CA SER A 195 -2.87 -3.46 10.02
C SER A 195 -3.53 -2.21 10.60
N GLY A 196 -3.86 -1.25 9.74
CA GLY A 196 -4.54 -0.02 10.17
C GLY A 196 -5.92 -0.27 10.79
N THR A 197 -6.61 -1.33 10.41
CA THR A 197 -7.88 -1.75 11.00
C THR A 197 -7.67 -2.22 12.43
N ARG A 198 -6.72 -3.12 12.67
CA ARG A 198 -6.41 -3.61 14.03
C ARG A 198 -5.97 -2.48 14.96
N ILE A 199 -5.06 -1.62 14.51
CA ILE A 199 -4.60 -0.45 15.29
C ILE A 199 -5.78 0.44 15.70
N THR A 200 -6.73 0.67 14.80
CA THR A 200 -7.92 1.46 15.09
C THR A 200 -8.81 0.81 16.14
N ILE A 201 -9.04 -0.50 16.03
CA ILE A 201 -9.88 -1.23 16.97
C ILE A 201 -9.24 -1.26 18.37
N GLU A 202 -7.96 -1.59 18.46
CA GLU A 202 -7.22 -1.61 19.73
C GLU A 202 -7.23 -0.24 20.43
N ARG A 203 -7.13 0.86 19.67
CA ARG A 203 -7.25 2.22 20.19
C ARG A 203 -8.65 2.51 20.77
N ILE A 204 -9.71 2.02 20.13
CA ILE A 204 -11.09 2.30 20.54
C ILE A 204 -11.52 1.45 21.73
N ILE A 205 -11.13 0.19 21.72
CA ILE A 205 -11.39 -0.75 22.82
C ILE A 205 -10.51 -0.40 24.04
N GLY A 206 -9.36 0.27 23.83
CA GLY A 206 -8.44 0.68 24.89
C GLY A 206 -7.54 -0.44 25.40
N MET A 207 -7.48 -1.57 24.68
CA MET A 207 -6.61 -2.71 25.00
C MET A 207 -6.11 -3.40 23.72
N LYS A 208 -5.00 -4.12 23.82
CA LYS A 208 -4.54 -5.01 22.75
C LYS A 208 -5.53 -6.16 22.60
N LEU A 209 -5.94 -6.40 21.36
CA LEU A 209 -6.79 -7.53 21.05
C LEU A 209 -5.98 -8.83 21.19
N THR A 210 -6.36 -9.65 22.15
CA THR A 210 -6.00 -11.06 22.22
C THR A 210 -7.08 -11.80 21.45
N SER A 211 -6.85 -12.07 20.16
CA SER A 211 -7.83 -12.82 19.37
C SER A 211 -7.33 -14.21 19.09
N ASP A 212 -8.23 -15.17 19.17
CA ASP A 212 -7.94 -16.56 18.81
C ASP A 212 -7.83 -16.76 17.30
N ILE A 213 -8.37 -15.81 16.51
CA ILE A 213 -8.40 -15.88 15.05
C ILE A 213 -7.79 -14.60 14.45
N GLU A 214 -6.63 -14.75 13.81
CA GLU A 214 -5.95 -13.67 13.07
C GLU A 214 -5.93 -14.00 11.58
N ILE A 215 -6.46 -13.08 10.75
CA ILE A 215 -6.58 -13.25 9.30
C ILE A 215 -6.03 -11.99 8.60
N ASN A 216 -5.18 -12.16 7.59
CA ASN A 216 -4.52 -11.07 6.87
C ASN A 216 -5.25 -10.58 5.60
N SER A 217 -6.45 -11.10 5.33
CA SER A 217 -7.29 -10.73 4.19
C SER A 217 -8.68 -10.29 4.66
N ASN A 218 -9.18 -9.18 4.11
CA ASN A 218 -10.55 -8.72 4.38
C ASN A 218 -11.59 -9.70 3.85
N GLU A 219 -11.36 -10.25 2.66
CA GLU A 219 -12.21 -11.22 2.00
C GLU A 219 -12.34 -12.50 2.85
N ALA A 220 -11.22 -12.98 3.39
CA ALA A 220 -11.23 -14.16 4.27
C ALA A 220 -11.91 -13.86 5.62
N ILE A 221 -11.81 -12.65 6.17
CA ILE A 221 -12.59 -12.24 7.36
C ILE A 221 -14.07 -12.26 7.05
N ILE A 222 -14.50 -11.72 5.92
CA ILE A 222 -15.91 -11.72 5.51
C ILE A 222 -16.43 -13.15 5.39
N GLN A 223 -15.69 -14.05 4.75
CA GLN A 223 -16.04 -15.47 4.63
C GLN A 223 -16.10 -16.18 6.00
N ALA A 224 -15.16 -15.89 6.89
CA ALA A 224 -15.16 -16.44 8.24
C ALA A 224 -16.38 -15.99 9.05
N VAL A 225 -16.79 -14.71 8.91
CA VAL A 225 -18.03 -14.19 9.54
C VAL A 225 -19.27 -14.84 8.92
N GLN A 226 -19.33 -15.01 7.60
CA GLN A 226 -20.41 -15.70 6.91
C GLN A 226 -20.54 -17.17 7.36
N ALA A 227 -19.43 -17.81 7.67
CA ALA A 227 -19.39 -19.17 8.21
C ALA A 227 -19.76 -19.25 9.70
N GLY A 228 -20.03 -18.13 10.37
CA GLY A 228 -20.40 -18.10 11.79
C GLY A 228 -19.21 -18.26 12.75
N LEU A 229 -17.96 -18.07 12.29
CA LEU A 229 -16.77 -18.24 13.13
C LEU A 229 -16.65 -17.18 14.23
N GLY A 230 -17.31 -16.01 14.08
CA GLY A 230 -17.25 -14.94 15.07
C GLY A 230 -17.57 -13.57 14.49
N ILE A 231 -17.17 -12.53 15.21
CA ILE A 231 -17.38 -11.12 14.86
C ILE A 231 -16.14 -10.57 14.17
N GLY A 232 -16.33 -9.96 12.99
CA GLY A 232 -15.27 -9.30 12.23
C GLY A 232 -15.40 -7.78 12.23
N PHE A 233 -14.29 -7.07 11.97
CA PHE A 233 -14.26 -5.63 11.82
C PHE A 233 -13.69 -5.26 10.45
N VAL A 234 -14.49 -4.57 9.66
CA VAL A 234 -14.16 -4.27 8.25
C VAL A 234 -14.58 -2.85 7.86
N SER A 235 -13.99 -2.33 6.80
CA SER A 235 -14.50 -1.12 6.14
C SER A 235 -15.91 -1.40 5.59
N LYS A 236 -16.85 -0.49 5.81
CA LYS A 236 -18.22 -0.61 5.30
C LYS A 236 -18.25 -0.74 3.77
N HIS A 237 -17.30 -0.09 3.08
CA HIS A 237 -17.19 -0.16 1.63
C HIS A 237 -16.85 -1.56 1.10
N THR A 238 -16.15 -2.38 1.89
CA THR A 238 -15.74 -3.73 1.45
C THR A 238 -16.83 -4.79 1.57
N VAL A 239 -17.95 -4.47 2.19
CA VAL A 239 -19.05 -5.42 2.51
C VAL A 239 -20.42 -4.94 2.04
N LYS A 240 -20.44 -4.02 1.09
CA LYS A 240 -21.71 -3.45 0.60
C LYS A 240 -22.65 -4.52 0.05
N LEU A 241 -22.16 -5.40 -0.81
CA LEU A 241 -22.94 -6.46 -1.42
C LEU A 241 -23.40 -7.51 -0.40
N GLU A 242 -22.54 -7.87 0.54
CA GLU A 242 -22.84 -8.85 1.57
C GLU A 242 -23.94 -8.34 2.53
N LEU A 243 -23.89 -7.05 2.88
CA LEU A 243 -24.93 -6.41 3.69
C LEU A 243 -26.26 -6.31 2.93
N GLU A 244 -26.25 -5.92 1.65
CA GLU A 244 -27.45 -5.82 0.79
C GLU A 244 -28.10 -7.20 0.59
N ASN A 245 -27.30 -8.24 0.42
CA ASN A 245 -27.78 -9.63 0.28
C ASN A 245 -28.08 -10.33 1.61
N ASN A 246 -27.89 -9.65 2.73
CA ASN A 246 -28.14 -10.17 4.08
C ASN A 246 -27.34 -11.45 4.44
N VAL A 247 -26.20 -11.69 3.83
CA VAL A 247 -25.32 -12.82 4.17
C VAL A 247 -24.44 -12.55 5.39
N ILE A 248 -24.33 -11.27 5.75
CA ILE A 248 -23.80 -10.77 7.02
C ILE A 248 -24.67 -9.60 7.50
N LYS A 249 -24.56 -9.26 8.77
CA LYS A 249 -25.23 -8.10 9.39
C LYS A 249 -24.23 -7.20 10.11
N GLN A 250 -24.51 -5.91 10.08
CA GLN A 250 -23.80 -4.94 10.91
C GLN A 250 -24.32 -5.02 12.35
N LEU A 251 -23.42 -5.15 13.31
CA LEU A 251 -23.74 -5.04 14.74
C LEU A 251 -23.79 -3.57 15.16
N ASN A 252 -24.81 -3.22 15.93
CA ASN A 252 -24.89 -1.92 16.58
C ASN A 252 -24.15 -1.97 17.92
N ILE A 253 -22.93 -1.42 17.95
CA ILE A 253 -22.03 -1.45 19.11
C ILE A 253 -21.61 -0.01 19.42
N ASP A 254 -21.43 0.30 20.72
CA ASP A 254 -20.86 1.56 21.19
C ASP A 254 -19.60 1.92 20.44
N LYS A 255 -19.46 3.19 20.09
CA LYS A 255 -18.32 3.76 19.36
C LYS A 255 -18.18 3.27 17.91
N PHE A 256 -19.05 2.42 17.41
CA PHE A 256 -19.11 2.03 16.00
C PHE A 256 -20.39 2.55 15.34
N PRO A 257 -20.34 2.94 14.05
CA PRO A 257 -19.17 2.93 13.14
C PRO A 257 -18.09 3.95 13.51
N VAL A 258 -16.83 3.56 13.36
CA VAL A 258 -15.71 4.49 13.56
C VAL A 258 -15.47 5.26 12.27
N THR A 259 -15.63 6.57 12.33
CA THR A 259 -15.34 7.43 11.18
C THR A 259 -13.83 7.53 10.95
N ARG A 260 -13.39 7.11 9.78
CA ARG A 260 -12.01 7.23 9.28
C ARG A 260 -12.06 7.83 7.89
N HIS A 261 -10.88 8.09 7.32
CA HIS A 261 -10.75 8.57 5.94
C HIS A 261 -9.74 7.71 5.17
N TRP A 262 -9.92 7.66 3.86
CA TRP A 262 -8.87 7.30 2.94
C TRP A 262 -8.06 8.54 2.61
N TYR A 263 -6.77 8.36 2.54
CA TYR A 263 -5.81 9.41 2.20
C TYR A 263 -5.07 9.03 0.93
N ILE A 264 -4.85 10.02 0.07
CA ILE A 264 -3.84 9.95 -0.96
C ILE A 264 -2.56 10.59 -0.43
N VAL A 265 -1.45 9.88 -0.58
CA VAL A 265 -0.19 10.18 0.10
C VAL A 265 0.97 10.07 -0.88
N HIS A 266 1.92 11.00 -0.79
CA HIS A 266 3.19 10.90 -1.49
C HIS A 266 4.33 11.50 -0.66
N ASN A 267 5.57 11.17 -1.02
CA ASN A 267 6.74 11.70 -0.35
C ASN A 267 6.89 13.20 -0.65
N SER A 268 7.07 14.03 0.39
CA SER A 268 7.21 15.50 0.23
C SER A 268 8.51 15.93 -0.44
N LYS A 269 9.51 15.05 -0.48
CA LYS A 269 10.82 15.32 -1.11
C LYS A 269 10.80 15.12 -2.63
N HIS A 270 9.78 14.48 -3.17
CA HIS A 270 9.67 14.16 -4.58
C HIS A 270 8.52 14.93 -5.23
N LYS A 271 8.81 15.55 -6.37
CA LYS A 271 7.77 16.19 -7.18
C LYS A 271 7.01 15.09 -7.94
N LEU A 272 5.70 15.14 -7.88
CA LEU A 272 4.86 14.23 -8.66
C LEU A 272 5.04 14.47 -10.16
N SER A 273 5.02 13.40 -10.94
CA SER A 273 4.87 13.49 -12.38
C SER A 273 3.52 14.16 -12.71
N PRO A 274 3.38 14.82 -13.87
CA PRO A 274 2.13 15.48 -14.23
C PRO A 274 0.92 14.54 -14.24
N ILE A 275 1.06 13.27 -14.67
CA ILE A 275 -0.05 12.29 -14.63
C ILE A 275 -0.39 11.90 -13.19
N ALA A 276 0.59 11.76 -12.31
CA ALA A 276 0.38 11.49 -10.90
C ALA A 276 -0.33 12.68 -10.20
N GLN A 277 0.06 13.91 -10.54
CA GLN A 277 -0.60 15.10 -10.03
C GLN A 277 -2.07 15.18 -10.48
N ARG A 278 -2.34 14.93 -11.76
CA ARG A 278 -3.72 14.87 -12.30
C ARG A 278 -4.55 13.77 -11.64
N PHE A 279 -3.96 12.59 -11.40
CA PHE A 279 -4.67 11.51 -10.71
C PHE A 279 -4.99 11.88 -9.26
N LYS A 280 -4.05 12.53 -8.57
CA LYS A 280 -4.28 13.04 -7.21
C LYS A 280 -5.45 14.03 -7.16
N GLU A 281 -5.48 15.00 -8.07
CA GLU A 281 -6.58 15.97 -8.18
C GLU A 281 -7.90 15.26 -8.51
N PHE A 282 -7.88 14.35 -9.50
CA PHE A 282 -9.04 13.59 -9.91
C PHE A 282 -9.67 12.78 -8.78
N ILE A 283 -8.85 12.05 -7.98
CA ILE A 283 -9.39 11.22 -6.89
C ILE A 283 -9.95 12.05 -5.75
N VAL A 284 -9.38 13.22 -5.50
CA VAL A 284 -9.89 14.14 -4.47
C VAL A 284 -11.24 14.72 -4.88
N GLU A 285 -11.41 15.04 -6.15
CA GLU A 285 -12.68 15.59 -6.69
C GLU A 285 -13.76 14.51 -6.87
N ASN A 286 -13.39 13.26 -7.11
CA ASN A 286 -14.28 12.16 -7.48
C ASN A 286 -14.25 10.98 -6.49
N GLY A 287 -13.71 11.16 -5.30
CA GLY A 287 -13.51 10.07 -4.34
C GLY A 287 -14.79 9.48 -3.75
N ASP A 288 -15.87 10.24 -3.71
CA ASP A 288 -17.20 9.80 -3.23
C ASP A 288 -17.95 9.03 -4.33
N LEU A 289 -17.43 7.90 -4.75
CA LEU A 289 -17.98 7.04 -5.80
C LEU A 289 -18.99 6.02 -5.27
#